data_bb4835944717d7df6618e8d6c025646d
#
_entry.id   bb4835944717d7df6618e8d6c025646d
#
_cell.length_a   1.000
_cell.length_b   1.000
_cell.length_c   1.000
_cell.angle_alpha   90.00
_cell.angle_beta   90.00
_cell.angle_gamma   90.00
#
_symmetry.space_group_name_H-M   'P 1'
#
loop_
_entity.id
_entity.type
_entity.pdbx_description
1 polymer ?
#
loop_
_entity_poly.entity_id
_entity_poly.type
_entity_poly.pdbx_seq_one_letter_code
_entity_poly.pdbx_strand_id
1 'polypeptide(L)'
;MSMQTLEESIRRIVKSNPVVYAQQSMDTIKRYLLDSNPMNLWKDNGPIHATASCYAFDIKYEKILLVFHKKGHFWVQPGGHLERVDATIEDAALRELREETGLSAVTDAVFNYDIDVHTLSSGFGRCTAHIDFGVSIVMDDKKPLTLSDESQQLGWFKIDSLPSPLASNVTRRIAALMPA
;
A
#
# COMPACT_ATOMS: atom_id res chain seq x y z
N MET A 1 24.36 10.51 10.06
CA MET A 1 23.21 10.51 9.16
C MET A 1 21.97 10.67 10.02
N SER A 2 21.16 11.74 9.84
CA SER A 2 19.88 11.85 10.53
C SER A 2 18.97 10.74 10.00
N MET A 3 18.28 10.02 10.88
CA MET A 3 17.24 9.08 10.47
C MET A 3 16.18 9.87 9.70
N GLN A 4 15.80 9.38 8.53
CA GLN A 4 14.72 9.96 7.74
C GLN A 4 13.42 9.79 8.52
N THR A 5 12.63 10.84 8.65
CA THR A 5 11.33 10.76 9.29
C THR A 5 10.24 10.31 8.31
N LEU A 6 9.14 9.76 8.83
CA LEU A 6 7.99 9.35 8.01
C LEU A 6 7.43 10.53 7.19
N GLU A 7 7.37 11.73 7.77
CA GLU A 7 6.95 12.95 7.05
C GLU A 7 7.90 13.32 5.90
N GLU A 8 9.21 13.19 6.12
CA GLU A 8 10.21 13.42 5.06
C GLU A 8 10.09 12.39 3.93
N SER A 9 9.84 11.11 4.28
CA SER A 9 9.55 10.05 3.30
C SER A 9 8.34 10.40 2.42
N ILE A 10 7.22 10.82 3.02
CA ILE A 10 6.02 11.24 2.30
C ILE A 10 6.33 12.43 1.38
N ARG A 11 7.00 13.47 1.88
CA ARG A 11 7.36 14.64 1.06
C ARG A 11 8.27 14.26 -0.11
N ARG A 12 9.21 13.34 0.11
CA ARG A 12 10.10 12.81 -0.93
C ARG A 12 9.31 12.06 -2.00
N ILE A 13 8.40 11.16 -1.60
CA ILE A 13 7.57 10.40 -2.55
C ILE A 13 6.69 11.34 -3.36
N VAL A 14 5.99 12.29 -2.74
CA VAL A 14 5.16 13.25 -3.47
C VAL A 14 5.97 14.10 -4.45
N LYS A 15 7.20 14.49 -4.08
CA LYS A 15 8.11 15.24 -4.96
C LYS A 15 8.67 14.41 -6.13
N SER A 16 8.74 13.09 -6.00
CA SER A 16 9.19 12.22 -7.09
C SER A 16 8.20 12.07 -8.23
N ASN A 17 7.06 12.77 -8.16
CA ASN A 17 5.98 12.74 -9.14
C ASN A 17 5.41 11.33 -9.35
N PRO A 18 4.95 10.66 -8.30
CA PRO A 18 4.35 9.34 -8.39
C PRO A 18 3.07 9.39 -9.22
N VAL A 19 2.59 8.23 -9.66
CA VAL A 19 1.27 8.17 -10.29
C VAL A 19 0.19 8.53 -9.27
N VAL A 20 -0.64 9.52 -9.59
CA VAL A 20 -1.82 9.93 -8.81
C VAL A 20 -3.03 9.90 -9.74
N TYR A 21 -4.07 9.16 -9.37
CA TYR A 21 -5.12 8.74 -10.31
C TYR A 21 -6.20 9.79 -10.60
N ALA A 22 -6.28 10.86 -9.83
CA ALA A 22 -7.23 11.94 -10.08
C ALA A 22 -6.73 13.27 -9.51
N GLN A 23 -7.11 14.38 -10.13
CA GLN A 23 -6.77 15.72 -9.64
C GLN A 23 -7.27 15.96 -8.21
N GLN A 24 -8.48 15.48 -7.90
CA GLN A 24 -9.06 15.56 -6.54
C GLN A 24 -8.22 14.84 -5.48
N SER A 25 -7.47 13.81 -5.89
CA SER A 25 -6.54 13.11 -4.99
C SER A 25 -5.39 14.03 -4.58
N MET A 26 -4.86 14.84 -5.49
CA MET A 26 -3.82 15.83 -5.15
C MET A 26 -4.30 16.88 -4.16
N ASP A 27 -5.54 17.34 -4.28
CA ASP A 27 -6.12 18.30 -3.33
C ASP A 27 -6.28 17.67 -1.94
N THR A 28 -6.67 16.40 -1.88
CA THR A 28 -6.74 15.63 -0.63
C THR A 28 -5.36 15.42 -0.01
N ILE A 29 -4.36 15.02 -0.80
CA ILE A 29 -2.97 14.85 -0.35
C ILE A 29 -2.44 16.18 0.22
N LYS A 30 -2.61 17.29 -0.48
CA LYS A 30 -2.22 18.60 0.01
C LYS A 30 -2.88 18.92 1.34
N ARG A 31 -4.21 18.87 1.37
CA ARG A 31 -5.02 19.27 2.53
C ARG A 31 -4.70 18.49 3.80
N TYR A 32 -4.56 17.16 3.70
CA TYR A 32 -4.43 16.27 4.87
C TYR A 32 -3.00 15.89 5.21
N LEU A 33 -2.06 16.02 4.27
CA LEU A 33 -0.66 15.69 4.49
C LEU A 33 0.25 16.93 4.40
N LEU A 34 0.33 17.58 3.23
CA LEU A 34 1.39 18.57 3.00
C LEU A 34 1.15 19.89 3.74
N ASP A 35 -0.10 20.35 3.80
CA ASP A 35 -0.52 21.62 4.40
C ASP A 35 -1.05 21.45 5.85
N SER A 36 -1.19 20.20 6.31
CA SER A 36 -1.62 19.89 7.67
C SER A 36 -0.41 19.84 8.61
N ASN A 37 -0.59 20.36 9.83
CA ASN A 37 0.41 20.30 10.89
C ASN A 37 -0.26 20.00 12.24
N PRO A 38 -0.09 18.79 12.80
CA PRO A 38 0.66 17.66 12.23
C PRO A 38 -0.02 17.04 11.02
N MET A 39 0.74 16.32 10.18
CA MET A 39 0.18 15.51 9.08
C MET A 39 -0.81 14.47 9.61
N ASN A 40 -1.84 14.17 8.83
CA ASN A 40 -2.81 13.11 9.15
C ASN A 40 -2.25 11.71 8.81
N LEU A 41 -1.25 11.30 9.56
CA LEU A 41 -0.54 10.03 9.33
C LEU A 41 -1.28 8.84 9.93
N TRP A 42 -1.82 9.03 11.13
CA TRP A 42 -2.28 7.95 11.98
C TRP A 42 -3.79 7.80 11.95
N LYS A 43 -4.28 6.59 12.15
CA LYS A 43 -5.71 6.28 12.25
C LYS A 43 -6.45 7.12 13.29
N ASP A 44 -5.78 7.53 14.35
CA ASP A 44 -6.33 8.38 15.41
C ASP A 44 -6.32 9.89 15.07
N ASN A 45 -5.65 10.31 13.99
CA ASN A 45 -5.70 11.70 13.53
C ASN A 45 -7.05 12.11 12.91
N GLY A 46 -7.86 11.14 12.48
CA GLY A 46 -9.17 11.44 11.92
C GLY A 46 -9.65 10.42 10.87
N PRO A 47 -10.80 10.71 10.24
CA PRO A 47 -11.41 9.77 9.30
C PRO A 47 -10.68 9.64 7.97
N ILE A 48 -9.77 10.56 7.65
CA ILE A 48 -8.92 10.54 6.46
C ILE A 48 -7.47 10.61 6.93
N HIS A 49 -6.66 9.59 6.62
CA HIS A 49 -5.26 9.48 7.03
C HIS A 49 -4.47 8.61 6.06
N ALA A 50 -3.14 8.59 6.26
CA ALA A 50 -2.25 7.83 5.40
C ALA A 50 -2.28 6.33 5.70
N THR A 51 -2.07 5.52 4.66
CA THR A 51 -1.83 4.07 4.70
C THR A 51 -0.69 3.70 3.75
N ALA A 52 -0.16 2.50 3.86
CA ALA A 52 0.87 1.99 2.97
C ALA A 52 0.53 0.59 2.48
N SER A 53 0.81 0.33 1.21
CA SER A 53 0.54 -0.95 0.53
C SER A 53 1.76 -1.44 -0.23
N CYS A 54 1.97 -2.76 -0.26
CA CYS A 54 3.05 -3.40 -0.97
C CYS A 54 2.55 -4.19 -2.19
N TYR A 55 3.01 -3.82 -3.37
CA TYR A 55 2.79 -4.53 -4.63
C TYR A 55 4.00 -5.42 -4.93
N ALA A 56 3.94 -6.67 -4.47
CA ALA A 56 5.00 -7.64 -4.68
C ALA A 56 4.78 -8.40 -5.99
N PHE A 57 5.67 -8.17 -6.96
CA PHE A 57 5.71 -8.86 -8.25
C PHE A 57 6.68 -10.05 -8.18
N ASP A 58 6.41 -11.12 -8.94
CA ASP A 58 7.40 -12.17 -9.15
C ASP A 58 8.55 -11.68 -10.04
N ILE A 59 9.64 -12.45 -10.10
CA ILE A 59 10.86 -12.09 -10.84
C ILE A 59 10.61 -11.87 -12.35
N LYS A 60 9.54 -12.44 -12.90
CA LYS A 60 9.19 -12.31 -14.31
C LYS A 60 8.15 -11.23 -14.58
N TYR A 61 7.64 -10.59 -13.56
CA TYR A 61 6.50 -9.65 -13.63
C TYR A 61 5.23 -10.27 -14.25
N GLU A 62 5.06 -11.59 -14.10
CA GLU A 62 3.89 -12.30 -14.57
C GLU A 62 2.83 -12.49 -13.47
N LYS A 63 3.25 -12.39 -12.19
CA LYS A 63 2.39 -12.62 -11.02
C LYS A 63 2.48 -11.48 -10.02
N ILE A 64 1.40 -11.33 -9.29
CA ILE A 64 1.26 -10.41 -8.15
C ILE A 64 0.80 -11.17 -6.91
N LEU A 65 1.33 -10.81 -5.74
CA LEU A 65 0.90 -11.35 -4.47
C LEU A 65 -0.34 -10.61 -3.97
N LEU A 66 -1.40 -11.35 -3.66
CA LEU A 66 -2.63 -10.79 -3.11
C LEU A 66 -3.07 -11.57 -1.87
N VAL A 67 -3.80 -10.89 -1.00
CA VAL A 67 -4.46 -11.43 0.19
C VAL A 67 -5.97 -11.28 0.05
N PHE A 68 -6.75 -12.21 0.61
CA PHE A 68 -8.21 -12.09 0.66
C PHE A 68 -8.62 -11.44 1.99
N HIS A 69 -9.00 -10.17 1.93
CA HIS A 69 -9.32 -9.36 3.09
C HIS A 69 -10.61 -9.82 3.79
N LYS A 70 -10.54 -10.22 5.07
CA LYS A 70 -11.68 -10.78 5.82
C LYS A 70 -12.91 -9.87 5.86
N LYS A 71 -12.73 -8.60 6.15
CA LYS A 71 -13.84 -7.65 6.29
C LYS A 71 -14.39 -7.16 4.95
N GLY A 72 -13.51 -6.99 3.97
CA GLY A 72 -13.86 -6.48 2.65
C GLY A 72 -14.44 -7.54 1.73
N HIS A 73 -14.14 -8.82 1.98
CA HIS A 73 -14.51 -9.96 1.13
C HIS A 73 -14.06 -9.80 -0.32
N PHE A 74 -12.83 -9.28 -0.53
CA PHE A 74 -12.21 -9.12 -1.83
C PHE A 74 -10.70 -9.35 -1.74
N TRP A 75 -10.10 -9.63 -2.89
CA TRP A 75 -8.66 -9.72 -3.06
C TRP A 75 -8.04 -8.33 -3.16
N VAL A 76 -6.94 -8.13 -2.49
CA VAL A 76 -6.22 -6.86 -2.42
C VAL A 76 -4.73 -7.12 -2.18
N GLN A 77 -3.88 -6.18 -2.49
CA GLN A 77 -2.47 -6.22 -2.10
C GLN A 77 -2.31 -6.15 -0.58
N PRO A 78 -1.24 -6.71 0.01
CA PRO A 78 -0.89 -6.48 1.41
C PRO A 78 -0.76 -4.99 1.72
N GLY A 79 -1.26 -4.57 2.87
CA GLY A 79 -1.17 -3.17 3.29
C GLY A 79 -2.10 -2.80 4.43
N GLY A 80 -1.80 -1.68 5.10
CA GLY A 80 -2.58 -1.22 6.23
C GLY A 80 -2.18 0.15 6.74
N HIS A 81 -2.51 0.39 8.00
CA HIS A 81 -2.27 1.68 8.65
C HIS A 81 -0.80 1.86 9.01
N LEU A 82 -0.35 3.10 8.94
CA LEU A 82 0.98 3.46 9.45
C LEU A 82 1.03 3.27 10.97
N GLU A 83 2.15 2.78 11.45
CA GLU A 83 2.46 2.64 12.88
C GLU A 83 3.60 3.56 13.29
N ARG A 84 3.67 3.90 14.59
CA ARG A 84 4.68 4.83 15.11
C ARG A 84 6.11 4.28 15.08
N VAL A 85 6.26 2.99 14.84
CA VAL A 85 7.56 2.33 14.64
C VAL A 85 8.06 2.46 13.20
N ASP A 86 7.19 2.82 12.26
CA ASP A 86 7.56 2.97 10.85
C ASP A 86 8.37 4.27 10.67
N ALA A 87 9.59 4.16 10.20
CA ALA A 87 10.44 5.32 9.95
C ALA A 87 10.14 5.94 8.57
N THR A 88 9.70 5.13 7.61
CA THR A 88 9.39 5.53 6.22
C THR A 88 8.12 4.84 5.72
N ILE A 89 7.59 5.30 4.59
CA ILE A 89 6.47 4.63 3.89
C ILE A 89 6.89 3.21 3.45
N GLU A 90 8.12 3.04 3.01
CA GLU A 90 8.67 1.75 2.62
C GLU A 90 8.70 0.78 3.80
N ASP A 91 9.13 1.23 4.98
CA ASP A 91 9.12 0.41 6.20
C ASP A 91 7.71 -0.06 6.55
N ALA A 92 6.72 0.83 6.49
CA ALA A 92 5.32 0.51 6.74
C ALA A 92 4.79 -0.55 5.76
N ALA A 93 4.97 -0.34 4.46
CA ALA A 93 4.52 -1.28 3.44
C ALA A 93 5.19 -2.66 3.55
N LEU A 94 6.49 -2.69 3.88
CA LEU A 94 7.23 -3.95 4.06
C LEU A 94 6.92 -4.64 5.40
N ARG A 95 6.55 -3.89 6.44
CA ARG A 95 6.01 -4.45 7.68
C ARG A 95 4.68 -5.15 7.41
N GLU A 96 3.75 -4.48 6.73
CA GLU A 96 2.46 -5.05 6.34
C GLU A 96 2.62 -6.31 5.46
N LEU A 97 3.52 -6.26 4.47
CA LEU A 97 3.84 -7.45 3.67
C LEU A 97 4.26 -8.62 4.56
N ARG A 98 5.16 -8.38 5.53
CA ARG A 98 5.65 -9.43 6.43
C ARG A 98 4.55 -9.95 7.35
N GLU A 99 3.73 -9.08 7.91
CA GLU A 99 2.66 -9.42 8.84
C GLU A 99 1.56 -10.24 8.16
N GLU A 100 1.17 -9.86 6.94
CA GLU A 100 0.09 -10.53 6.22
C GLU A 100 0.53 -11.79 5.45
N THR A 101 1.80 -11.91 5.08
CA THR A 101 2.26 -12.97 4.16
C THR A 101 3.47 -13.78 4.63
N GLY A 102 4.15 -13.33 5.69
CA GLY A 102 5.39 -13.93 6.18
C GLY A 102 6.63 -13.58 5.34
N LEU A 103 6.48 -12.89 4.21
CA LEU A 103 7.60 -12.51 3.36
C LEU A 103 8.31 -11.27 3.90
N SER A 104 9.64 -11.24 3.79
CA SER A 104 10.46 -10.09 4.18
C SER A 104 11.27 -9.57 3.01
N ALA A 105 11.33 -8.24 2.88
CA ALA A 105 12.17 -7.52 1.94
C ALA A 105 12.86 -6.35 2.63
N VAL A 106 13.79 -5.70 1.94
CA VAL A 106 14.50 -4.50 2.40
C VAL A 106 14.02 -3.27 1.62
N THR A 107 14.13 -2.09 2.21
CA THR A 107 13.66 -0.84 1.60
C THR A 107 14.32 -0.52 0.26
N ASP A 108 15.58 -0.91 0.07
CA ASP A 108 16.31 -0.74 -1.21
C ASP A 108 15.73 -1.60 -2.36
N ALA A 109 14.85 -2.55 -2.06
CA ALA A 109 14.14 -3.34 -3.08
C ALA A 109 12.95 -2.61 -3.71
N VAL A 110 12.53 -1.47 -3.15
CA VAL A 110 11.41 -0.66 -3.68
C VAL A 110 11.87 0.07 -4.94
N PHE A 111 11.09 -0.04 -6.04
CA PHE A 111 11.46 0.56 -7.31
C PHE A 111 10.45 1.57 -7.87
N ASN A 112 9.15 1.47 -7.53
CA ASN A 112 8.13 2.42 -7.98
C ASN A 112 7.18 2.80 -6.85
N TYR A 113 6.51 3.97 -7.02
CA TYR A 113 5.52 4.50 -6.10
C TYR A 113 4.26 4.96 -6.84
N ASP A 114 3.11 4.79 -6.19
CA ASP A 114 1.89 5.48 -6.54
C ASP A 114 1.21 6.05 -5.29
N ILE A 115 0.22 6.92 -5.48
CA ILE A 115 -0.63 7.40 -4.40
C ILE A 115 -2.08 7.29 -4.85
N ASP A 116 -2.87 6.51 -4.13
CA ASP A 116 -4.30 6.34 -4.36
C ASP A 116 -5.12 6.91 -3.21
N VAL A 117 -6.08 7.77 -3.53
CA VAL A 117 -7.05 8.25 -2.55
C VAL A 117 -8.38 7.57 -2.83
N HIS A 118 -8.80 6.72 -1.91
CA HIS A 118 -10.05 5.98 -2.04
C HIS A 118 -10.93 6.09 -0.81
N THR A 119 -12.23 6.15 -1.05
CA THR A 119 -13.26 6.15 0.01
C THR A 119 -13.53 4.73 0.49
N LEU A 120 -13.90 4.63 1.76
CA LEU A 120 -14.22 3.38 2.41
C LEU A 120 -15.73 3.28 2.67
N SER A 121 -16.25 2.05 2.59
CA SER A 121 -17.62 1.77 3.01
C SER A 121 -17.76 1.84 4.55
N SER A 122 -18.98 1.95 5.03
CA SER A 122 -19.30 2.05 6.47
C SER A 122 -18.82 0.87 7.33
N GLY A 123 -18.42 -0.24 6.72
CA GLY A 123 -17.89 -1.42 7.42
C GLY A 123 -16.46 -1.24 7.97
N PHE A 124 -15.77 -0.16 7.61
CA PHE A 124 -14.38 0.11 8.04
C PHE A 124 -14.27 1.06 9.26
N GLY A 125 -15.32 1.13 10.07
CA GLY A 125 -15.35 1.89 11.32
C GLY A 125 -15.41 3.39 11.11
N ARG A 126 -14.47 4.15 11.72
CA ARG A 126 -14.42 5.62 11.62
C ARG A 126 -13.70 6.12 10.37
N CYS A 127 -12.98 5.26 9.66
CA CYS A 127 -12.25 5.63 8.45
C CYS A 127 -13.23 5.88 7.31
N THR A 128 -13.16 7.04 6.67
CA THR A 128 -13.98 7.40 5.51
C THR A 128 -13.19 7.38 4.19
N ALA A 129 -11.89 7.63 4.27
CA ALA A 129 -10.98 7.52 3.14
C ALA A 129 -9.54 7.25 3.59
N HIS A 130 -8.78 6.59 2.73
CA HIS A 130 -7.34 6.44 2.89
C HIS A 130 -6.59 7.22 1.80
N ILE A 131 -5.45 7.78 2.17
CA ILE A 131 -4.41 8.26 1.26
C ILE A 131 -3.35 7.16 1.26
N ASP A 132 -3.46 6.22 0.32
CA ASP A 132 -2.67 5.01 0.31
C ASP A 132 -1.44 5.14 -0.58
N PHE A 133 -0.27 4.96 0.03
CA PHE A 133 1.01 4.94 -0.65
C PHE A 133 1.34 3.52 -1.08
N GLY A 134 1.28 3.25 -2.38
CA GLY A 134 1.72 1.98 -2.94
C GLY A 134 3.22 2.00 -3.21
N VAL A 135 3.89 0.95 -2.79
CA VAL A 135 5.28 0.67 -3.16
C VAL A 135 5.36 -0.67 -3.90
N SER A 136 6.24 -0.77 -4.89
CA SER A 136 6.45 -2.02 -5.63
C SER A 136 7.81 -2.62 -5.37
N ILE A 137 7.84 -3.94 -5.26
CA ILE A 137 9.05 -4.75 -5.08
C ILE A 137 8.99 -5.99 -5.96
N VAL A 138 10.16 -6.61 -6.18
CA VAL A 138 10.28 -7.92 -6.83
C VAL A 138 10.65 -8.97 -5.81
N MET A 139 9.97 -10.13 -5.84
CA MET A 139 10.21 -11.23 -4.93
C MET A 139 10.20 -12.59 -5.64
N ASP A 140 10.83 -13.58 -5.02
CA ASP A 140 10.76 -14.97 -5.44
C ASP A 140 9.39 -15.57 -5.02
N ASP A 141 8.55 -15.89 -6.00
CA ASP A 141 7.22 -16.50 -5.81
C ASP A 141 7.26 -17.94 -5.27
N LYS A 142 8.44 -18.53 -5.13
CA LYS A 142 8.65 -19.87 -4.54
C LYS A 142 8.87 -19.82 -3.02
N LYS A 143 9.08 -18.63 -2.45
CA LYS A 143 9.21 -18.50 -0.99
C LYS A 143 7.90 -18.91 -0.32
N PRO A 144 7.97 -19.65 0.82
CA PRO A 144 6.79 -20.07 1.54
C PRO A 144 6.00 -18.85 2.05
N LEU A 145 4.68 -18.93 1.92
CA LEU A 145 3.75 -17.92 2.43
C LEU A 145 3.18 -18.37 3.78
N THR A 146 2.95 -17.41 4.67
CA THR A 146 2.30 -17.63 5.96
C THR A 146 1.07 -16.76 6.06
N LEU A 147 -0.10 -17.38 6.16
CA LEU A 147 -1.37 -16.68 6.30
C LEU A 147 -1.48 -16.02 7.69
N SER A 148 -1.82 -14.75 7.72
CA SER A 148 -2.10 -14.01 8.95
C SER A 148 -3.55 -14.20 9.42
N ASP A 149 -3.82 -13.76 10.67
CA ASP A 149 -5.18 -13.76 11.22
C ASP A 149 -6.11 -12.73 10.57
N GLU A 150 -5.57 -11.75 9.85
CA GLU A 150 -6.34 -10.68 9.19
C GLU A 150 -6.87 -11.09 7.82
N SER A 151 -6.29 -12.10 7.19
CA SER A 151 -6.63 -12.60 5.87
C SER A 151 -7.25 -14.00 5.92
N GLN A 152 -8.09 -14.35 4.94
CA GLN A 152 -8.67 -15.70 4.80
C GLN A 152 -7.87 -16.57 3.85
N GLN A 153 -7.26 -15.97 2.84
CA GLN A 153 -6.44 -16.63 1.82
C GLN A 153 -5.36 -15.68 1.35
N LEU A 154 -4.28 -16.21 0.82
CA LEU A 154 -3.24 -15.45 0.14
C LEU A 154 -2.61 -16.31 -0.95
N GLY A 155 -2.02 -15.66 -1.97
CA GLY A 155 -1.36 -16.37 -3.04
C GLY A 155 -0.82 -15.47 -4.13
N TRP A 156 -0.01 -16.09 -5.00
CA TRP A 156 0.50 -15.50 -6.22
C TRP A 156 -0.49 -15.74 -7.36
N PHE A 157 -0.94 -14.68 -8.00
CA PHE A 157 -1.90 -14.72 -9.10
C PHE A 157 -1.28 -14.15 -10.37
N LYS A 158 -1.57 -14.77 -11.50
CA LYS A 158 -1.18 -14.22 -12.80
C LYS A 158 -1.87 -12.88 -13.03
N ILE A 159 -1.12 -11.88 -13.52
CA ILE A 159 -1.62 -10.52 -13.75
C ILE A 159 -2.70 -10.50 -14.84
N ASP A 160 -2.63 -11.40 -15.81
CA ASP A 160 -3.63 -11.57 -16.88
C ASP A 160 -4.88 -12.35 -16.44
N SER A 161 -4.86 -12.95 -15.24
CA SER A 161 -5.94 -13.79 -14.70
C SER A 161 -6.10 -13.58 -13.20
N LEU A 162 -6.44 -12.36 -12.81
CA LEU A 162 -6.62 -11.98 -11.40
C LEU A 162 -7.86 -12.64 -10.78
N PRO A 163 -7.84 -12.91 -9.47
CA PRO A 163 -8.96 -13.55 -8.79
C PRO A 163 -10.15 -12.59 -8.62
N SER A 164 -11.32 -13.14 -8.32
CA SER A 164 -12.55 -12.37 -8.08
C SER A 164 -13.18 -12.77 -6.74
N PRO A 165 -13.82 -11.84 -6.00
CA PRO A 165 -13.86 -10.40 -6.29
C PRO A 165 -12.54 -9.70 -5.98
N LEU A 166 -12.22 -8.66 -6.73
CA LEU A 166 -11.01 -7.85 -6.58
C LEU A 166 -11.37 -6.44 -6.11
N ALA A 167 -10.57 -5.83 -5.24
CA ALA A 167 -10.76 -4.43 -4.89
C ALA A 167 -10.65 -3.53 -6.14
N SER A 168 -11.52 -2.53 -6.27
CA SER A 168 -11.75 -1.78 -7.51
C SER A 168 -10.53 -1.03 -8.06
N ASN A 169 -9.56 -0.70 -7.20
CA ASN A 169 -8.36 0.05 -7.56
C ASN A 169 -7.15 -0.82 -7.92
N VAL A 170 -7.17 -2.13 -7.59
CA VAL A 170 -5.99 -3.01 -7.68
C VAL A 170 -5.47 -3.13 -9.12
N THR A 171 -6.33 -3.41 -10.10
CA THR A 171 -5.89 -3.60 -11.49
C THR A 171 -5.16 -2.39 -12.06
N ARG A 172 -5.70 -1.17 -11.84
CA ARG A 172 -5.06 0.06 -12.35
C ARG A 172 -3.72 0.33 -11.66
N ARG A 173 -3.61 0.01 -10.36
CA ARG A 173 -2.40 0.20 -9.59
C ARG A 173 -1.31 -0.80 -9.97
N ILE A 174 -1.66 -2.06 -10.22
CA ILE A 174 -0.75 -3.05 -10.78
C ILE A 174 -0.14 -2.51 -12.08
N ALA A 175 -0.97 -2.03 -13.01
CA ALA A 175 -0.49 -1.50 -14.29
C ALA A 175 0.44 -0.27 -14.13
N ALA A 176 0.19 0.59 -13.13
CA ALA A 176 1.00 1.77 -12.87
C ALA A 176 2.33 1.47 -12.16
N LEU A 177 2.36 0.45 -11.31
CA LEU A 177 3.50 0.09 -10.48
C LEU A 177 4.42 -0.95 -11.12
N MET A 178 3.96 -1.64 -12.16
CA MET A 178 4.80 -2.54 -12.95
C MET A 178 5.94 -1.77 -13.61
N PRO A 179 7.14 -2.33 -13.69
CA PRO A 179 8.22 -1.72 -14.45
C PRO A 179 7.86 -1.66 -15.95
N ALA A 180 8.33 -0.61 -16.61
CA ALA A 180 8.16 -0.42 -18.05
C ALA A 180 9.01 -1.42 -18.85
#